data_bc63aa001e561ec03633a0b4b5620f6a
#
_entry.id   bc63aa001e561ec03633a0b4b5620f6a
#
_cell.length_a   1.000
_cell.length_b   1.000
_cell.length_c   1.000
_cell.angle_alpha   90.00
_cell.angle_beta   90.00
_cell.angle_gamma   90.00
#
_symmetry.space_group_name_H-M   'P 1'
#
loop_
_entity.id
_entity.type
_entity.pdbx_description
1 polymer ?
#
loop_
_entity_poly.entity_id
_entity_poly.type
_entity_poly.pdbx_seq_one_letter_code
_entity_poly.pdbx_strand_id
1 'polypeptide(L)'
;MKTLDPVFYPTSIAIAGASPGKSGQWFLDSIRTAGFMGTMYAINPKGVDVSGLLAYKSIKDISGPVDFVICCIPAPFVPQLIKDCATKGVRTISMYTSGFSEMGTDEGRQLEKEIVRLAKAGGIRIVGPNCLGVYSPKIGLTFASDFPRRVGKVALMGQSGGNTSYLLRASSQRGVRFSKAVSYGNACDINETELLEYFGQDAETEIIAAYIEGTRNGERFHQVLAEVSAKKPVLILKGGYTKAGGEIAASHTGSLAGSAEIWDSLMRQTGAIRVCSLEEMVDLLVTFSLMPLPKGRNVGIFGAGGGASVLATDELTLGGFTVPRLPEGLVKELMGKFGNTAGMIFKNPIDLSMVGYSEGFYDVIKRLMTYRRGEWFDFGLIHAGFGQAAWFTSSAFDQETAQFRDFVHRIHRETDKPLALVLQFLITNWDWQRALDLQRGCSDAGMPVYHSMGSAARAIDRYVAYHEGMKASAGCG
;
A
#
# COMPACT_ATOMS: atom_id res chain seq x y z
N MET A 1 16.90 -4.63 -23.04
CA MET A 1 16.91 -4.82 -21.56
C MET A 1 16.35 -6.19 -21.23
N LYS A 2 16.95 -6.91 -20.27
CA LYS A 2 16.32 -8.15 -19.77
C LYS A 2 15.12 -7.75 -18.93
N THR A 3 13.92 -8.17 -19.29
CA THR A 3 12.69 -7.92 -18.53
C THR A 3 12.71 -8.69 -17.20
N LEU A 4 12.06 -8.16 -16.15
CA LEU A 4 11.83 -8.86 -14.88
C LEU A 4 10.57 -9.74 -14.90
N ASP A 5 9.93 -9.97 -16.03
CA ASP A 5 8.76 -10.85 -16.14
C ASP A 5 8.98 -12.24 -15.52
N PRO A 6 10.16 -12.91 -15.68
CA PRO A 6 10.41 -14.18 -15.03
C PRO A 6 10.40 -14.14 -13.49
N VAL A 7 10.55 -12.95 -12.89
CA VAL A 7 10.45 -12.73 -11.44
C VAL A 7 9.00 -12.74 -10.99
N PHE A 8 8.11 -12.12 -11.78
CA PHE A 8 6.72 -11.89 -11.39
C PHE A 8 5.73 -12.89 -11.98
N TYR A 9 6.11 -13.61 -13.02
CA TYR A 9 5.24 -14.54 -13.76
C TYR A 9 5.88 -15.91 -14.04
N PRO A 10 6.46 -16.58 -13.01
CA PRO A 10 6.93 -17.95 -13.21
C PRO A 10 5.75 -18.91 -13.47
N THR A 11 5.99 -19.95 -14.26
CA THR A 11 5.04 -21.02 -14.52
C THR A 11 5.30 -22.25 -13.65
N SER A 12 6.48 -22.33 -13.05
CA SER A 12 6.88 -23.42 -12.16
C SER A 12 7.76 -22.89 -11.02
N ILE A 13 7.49 -23.36 -9.79
CA ILE A 13 8.17 -22.92 -8.56
C ILE A 13 8.67 -24.13 -7.80
N ALA A 14 9.94 -24.10 -7.37
CA ALA A 14 10.47 -25.06 -6.42
C ALA A 14 10.84 -24.37 -5.09
N ILE A 15 10.46 -24.98 -3.97
CA ILE A 15 10.80 -24.49 -2.64
C ILE A 15 11.94 -25.33 -2.06
N ALA A 16 13.16 -24.77 -2.03
CA ALA A 16 14.33 -25.42 -1.45
C ALA A 16 14.34 -25.23 0.07
N GLY A 17 14.38 -26.33 0.82
CA GLY A 17 14.24 -26.34 2.27
C GLY A 17 12.79 -26.49 2.72
N ALA A 18 11.93 -27.07 1.89
CA ALA A 18 10.57 -27.42 2.26
C ALA A 18 10.58 -28.54 3.31
N SER A 19 10.38 -28.18 4.56
CA SER A 19 10.38 -29.11 5.70
C SER A 19 9.18 -28.83 6.61
N PRO A 20 8.56 -29.88 7.20
CA PRO A 20 7.45 -29.71 8.13
C PRO A 20 7.77 -28.74 9.28
N GLY A 21 6.88 -27.78 9.55
CA GLY A 21 7.04 -26.79 10.60
C GLY A 21 8.10 -25.72 10.35
N LYS A 22 8.64 -25.61 9.13
CA LYS A 22 9.67 -24.62 8.76
C LYS A 22 9.18 -23.64 7.69
N SER A 23 9.99 -22.61 7.45
CA SER A 23 9.67 -21.51 6.50
C SER A 23 9.31 -22.01 5.10
N GLY A 24 9.99 -23.06 4.61
CA GLY A 24 9.67 -23.63 3.30
C GLY A 24 8.25 -24.20 3.20
N GLN A 25 7.72 -24.80 4.27
CA GLN A 25 6.31 -25.21 4.33
C GLN A 25 5.38 -23.97 4.32
N TRP A 26 5.72 -22.95 5.08
CA TRP A 26 4.91 -21.71 5.11
C TRP A 26 4.77 -21.08 3.72
N PHE A 27 5.85 -20.98 2.94
CA PHE A 27 5.79 -20.51 1.55
C PHE A 27 4.91 -21.42 0.69
N LEU A 28 5.11 -22.73 0.78
CA LEU A 28 4.37 -23.71 0.00
C LEU A 28 2.86 -23.61 0.28
N ASP A 29 2.47 -23.55 1.55
CA ASP A 29 1.07 -23.44 1.96
C ASP A 29 0.46 -22.11 1.57
N SER A 30 1.21 -21.01 1.67
CA SER A 30 0.77 -19.68 1.28
C SER A 30 0.48 -19.60 -0.22
N ILE A 31 1.40 -20.08 -1.05
CA ILE A 31 1.27 -20.06 -2.52
C ILE A 31 0.11 -20.96 -2.97
N ARG A 32 -0.03 -22.15 -2.37
CA ARG A 32 -1.16 -23.04 -2.66
C ARG A 32 -2.49 -22.41 -2.25
N THR A 33 -2.55 -21.82 -1.06
CA THR A 33 -3.75 -21.12 -0.58
C THR A 33 -4.11 -19.95 -1.48
N ALA A 34 -3.13 -19.24 -2.04
CA ALA A 34 -3.36 -18.15 -3.00
C ALA A 34 -3.84 -18.63 -4.38
N GLY A 35 -3.80 -19.95 -4.65
CA GLY A 35 -4.28 -20.53 -5.90
C GLY A 35 -3.29 -20.35 -7.05
N PHE A 36 -2.00 -20.57 -6.81
CA PHE A 36 -0.98 -20.53 -7.86
C PHE A 36 -1.34 -21.50 -8.99
N MET A 37 -1.36 -20.99 -10.21
CA MET A 37 -1.83 -21.74 -11.39
C MET A 37 -0.74 -22.59 -12.07
N GLY A 38 0.51 -22.46 -11.61
CA GLY A 38 1.64 -23.20 -12.15
C GLY A 38 1.95 -24.49 -11.36
N THR A 39 3.07 -25.12 -11.71
CA THR A 39 3.54 -26.33 -11.05
C THR A 39 4.38 -25.99 -9.83
N MET A 40 4.16 -26.70 -8.72
CA MET A 40 4.89 -26.53 -7.48
C MET A 40 5.68 -27.79 -7.12
N TYR A 41 6.93 -27.62 -6.70
CA TYR A 41 7.82 -28.69 -6.26
C TYR A 41 8.36 -28.41 -4.86
N ALA A 42 8.37 -29.40 -4.00
CA ALA A 42 9.05 -29.37 -2.71
C ALA A 42 10.44 -29.99 -2.82
N ILE A 43 11.48 -29.34 -2.28
CA ILE A 43 12.84 -29.90 -2.23
C ILE A 43 13.25 -30.03 -0.77
N ASN A 44 13.54 -31.28 -0.36
CA ASN A 44 14.03 -31.64 0.97
C ASN A 44 15.03 -32.79 0.87
N PRO A 45 16.30 -32.61 1.29
CA PRO A 45 17.32 -33.68 1.19
C PRO A 45 16.94 -35.00 1.88
N LYS A 46 16.03 -34.96 2.87
CA LYS A 46 15.52 -36.13 3.57
C LYS A 46 14.39 -36.84 2.83
N GLY A 47 13.86 -36.29 1.74
CA GLY A 47 12.74 -36.84 0.99
C GLY A 47 11.43 -36.93 1.79
N VAL A 48 11.25 -36.05 2.79
CA VAL A 48 10.04 -36.02 3.61
C VAL A 48 8.96 -35.20 2.91
N ASP A 49 7.79 -35.79 2.75
CA ASP A 49 6.65 -35.11 2.16
C ASP A 49 6.20 -33.89 2.99
N VAL A 50 5.84 -32.83 2.31
CA VAL A 50 5.43 -31.57 2.93
C VAL A 50 4.11 -31.12 2.32
N SER A 51 3.11 -30.93 3.18
CA SER A 51 1.79 -30.42 2.78
C SER A 51 1.15 -31.21 1.63
N GLY A 52 1.39 -32.54 1.57
CA GLY A 52 0.84 -33.43 0.54
C GLY A 52 1.58 -33.39 -0.80
N LEU A 53 2.76 -32.76 -0.88
CA LEU A 53 3.66 -32.85 -2.01
C LEU A 53 4.84 -33.79 -1.70
N LEU A 54 5.12 -34.69 -2.63
CA LEU A 54 6.32 -35.52 -2.59
C LEU A 54 7.56 -34.61 -2.71
N ALA A 55 8.46 -34.71 -1.74
CA ALA A 55 9.68 -33.92 -1.75
C ALA A 55 10.79 -34.60 -2.54
N TYR A 56 11.36 -33.89 -3.50
CA TYR A 56 12.57 -34.28 -4.21
C TYR A 56 13.81 -34.05 -3.33
N LYS A 57 14.80 -34.91 -3.41
CA LYS A 57 16.05 -34.74 -2.63
C LYS A 57 16.90 -33.59 -3.16
N SER A 58 16.86 -33.35 -4.47
CA SER A 58 17.58 -32.29 -5.17
C SER A 58 16.72 -31.70 -6.27
N ILE A 59 16.98 -30.44 -6.65
CA ILE A 59 16.35 -29.81 -7.81
C ILE A 59 16.66 -30.58 -9.12
N LYS A 60 17.77 -31.27 -9.16
CA LYS A 60 18.18 -32.11 -10.33
C LYS A 60 17.28 -33.32 -10.53
N ASP A 61 16.64 -33.82 -9.48
CA ASP A 61 15.73 -34.97 -9.54
C ASP A 61 14.36 -34.63 -10.12
N ILE A 62 14.05 -33.33 -10.25
CA ILE A 62 12.78 -32.86 -10.84
C ILE A 62 12.87 -33.04 -12.36
N SER A 63 11.99 -33.85 -12.95
CA SER A 63 11.94 -34.06 -14.40
C SER A 63 11.38 -32.85 -15.16
N GLY A 64 10.38 -32.15 -14.60
CA GLY A 64 9.74 -31.00 -15.22
C GLY A 64 10.58 -29.70 -15.16
N PRO A 65 10.17 -28.66 -15.85
CA PRO A 65 10.83 -27.35 -15.79
C PRO A 65 10.70 -26.71 -14.40
N VAL A 66 11.68 -25.87 -14.03
CA VAL A 66 11.65 -25.03 -12.83
C VAL A 66 12.12 -23.64 -13.21
N ASP A 67 11.19 -22.67 -13.23
CA ASP A 67 11.50 -21.28 -13.60
C ASP A 67 12.01 -20.47 -12.39
N PHE A 68 11.45 -20.75 -11.21
CA PHE A 68 11.62 -19.94 -10.00
C PHE A 68 11.93 -20.83 -8.80
N VAL A 69 12.90 -20.43 -7.98
CA VAL A 69 13.24 -21.13 -6.73
C VAL A 69 13.06 -20.19 -5.56
N ILE A 70 12.34 -20.64 -4.53
CA ILE A 70 12.33 -20.00 -3.21
C ILE A 70 13.34 -20.72 -2.33
N CYS A 71 14.37 -19.99 -1.89
CA CYS A 71 15.47 -20.53 -1.11
C CYS A 71 15.25 -20.30 0.38
N CYS A 72 15.02 -21.38 1.13
CA CYS A 72 14.85 -21.41 2.59
C CYS A 72 15.89 -22.32 3.27
N ILE A 73 17.04 -22.61 2.64
CA ILE A 73 18.11 -23.42 3.20
C ILE A 73 19.16 -22.56 3.90
N PRO A 74 19.96 -23.08 4.84
CA PRO A 74 21.03 -22.30 5.48
C PRO A 74 22.06 -21.78 4.48
N ALA A 75 22.57 -20.57 4.71
CA ALA A 75 23.44 -19.81 3.80
C ALA A 75 24.66 -20.59 3.26
N PRO A 76 25.38 -21.43 4.04
CA PRO A 76 26.54 -22.18 3.51
C PRO A 76 26.19 -23.15 2.38
N PHE A 77 24.94 -23.59 2.24
CA PHE A 77 24.52 -24.51 1.19
C PHE A 77 23.99 -23.81 -0.08
N VAL A 78 23.81 -22.47 -0.04
CA VAL A 78 23.26 -21.70 -1.16
C VAL A 78 24.16 -21.73 -2.40
N PRO A 79 25.50 -21.63 -2.31
CA PRO A 79 26.35 -21.71 -3.50
C PRO A 79 26.14 -23.02 -4.31
N GLN A 80 25.98 -24.16 -3.63
CA GLN A 80 25.70 -25.41 -4.32
C GLN A 80 24.30 -25.41 -4.95
N LEU A 81 23.30 -24.90 -4.25
CA LEU A 81 21.93 -24.76 -4.81
C LEU A 81 21.95 -23.94 -6.10
N ILE A 82 22.68 -22.81 -6.15
CA ILE A 82 22.78 -21.98 -7.35
C ILE A 82 23.40 -22.73 -8.52
N LYS A 83 24.47 -23.54 -8.30
CA LYS A 83 25.08 -24.38 -9.33
C LYS A 83 24.07 -25.39 -9.87
N ASP A 84 23.33 -26.05 -8.99
CA ASP A 84 22.31 -27.03 -9.36
C ASP A 84 21.14 -26.37 -10.11
N CYS A 85 20.73 -25.16 -9.70
CA CYS A 85 19.74 -24.34 -10.39
C CYS A 85 20.19 -23.91 -11.80
N ALA A 86 21.47 -23.55 -11.96
CA ALA A 86 22.03 -23.20 -13.26
C ALA A 86 21.97 -24.38 -14.22
N THR A 87 22.36 -25.60 -13.76
CA THR A 87 22.25 -26.82 -14.54
C THR A 87 20.81 -27.15 -14.93
N LYS A 88 19.84 -26.81 -14.05
CA LYS A 88 18.41 -27.03 -14.27
C LYS A 88 17.77 -26.00 -15.22
N GLY A 89 18.42 -24.86 -15.47
CA GLY A 89 17.91 -23.78 -16.29
C GLY A 89 16.96 -22.84 -15.54
N VAL A 90 17.06 -22.76 -14.21
CA VAL A 90 16.30 -21.82 -13.38
C VAL A 90 16.64 -20.39 -13.76
N ARG A 91 15.64 -19.53 -13.86
CA ARG A 91 15.82 -18.11 -14.23
C ARG A 91 15.92 -17.18 -13.04
N THR A 92 15.21 -17.50 -11.95
CA THR A 92 15.12 -16.61 -10.77
C THR A 92 15.22 -17.42 -9.48
N ILE A 93 15.97 -16.88 -8.51
CA ILE A 93 16.00 -17.38 -7.13
C ILE A 93 15.59 -16.25 -6.21
N SER A 94 14.53 -16.44 -5.40
CA SER A 94 14.15 -15.56 -4.31
C SER A 94 14.68 -16.13 -2.99
N MET A 95 15.49 -15.36 -2.27
CA MET A 95 16.22 -15.87 -1.11
C MET A 95 15.65 -15.32 0.21
N TYR A 96 14.83 -16.14 0.87
CA TYR A 96 14.43 -15.91 2.26
C TYR A 96 15.61 -16.06 3.23
N THR A 97 16.56 -16.88 2.87
CA THR A 97 17.79 -17.16 3.62
C THR A 97 18.54 -15.88 3.97
N SER A 98 18.93 -15.74 5.23
CA SER A 98 19.85 -14.72 5.76
C SER A 98 21.22 -15.34 6.09
N GLY A 99 22.19 -14.51 6.49
CA GLY A 99 23.57 -14.93 6.79
C GLY A 99 24.57 -14.47 5.74
N PHE A 100 24.30 -13.34 5.10
CA PHE A 100 25.13 -12.71 4.06
C PHE A 100 25.66 -11.33 4.53
N SER A 101 25.68 -10.33 3.66
CA SER A 101 26.26 -9.02 3.96
C SER A 101 25.60 -8.28 5.11
N GLU A 102 24.31 -8.53 5.41
CA GLU A 102 23.57 -7.97 6.53
C GLU A 102 24.11 -8.38 7.90
N MET A 103 24.91 -9.47 7.97
CA MET A 103 25.59 -9.86 9.20
C MET A 103 26.72 -8.92 9.59
N GLY A 104 27.17 -8.04 8.68
CA GLY A 104 28.27 -7.13 8.90
C GLY A 104 29.66 -7.80 8.98
N THR A 105 29.76 -9.13 8.74
CA THR A 105 31.00 -9.91 8.79
C THR A 105 31.65 -10.01 7.40
N ASP A 106 32.95 -10.27 7.34
CA ASP A 106 33.68 -10.48 6.08
C ASP A 106 33.24 -11.77 5.39
N GLU A 107 32.98 -12.81 6.16
CA GLU A 107 32.49 -14.09 5.66
C GLU A 107 31.14 -13.92 4.97
N GLY A 108 30.20 -13.20 5.58
CA GLY A 108 28.89 -12.91 4.99
C GLY A 108 29.02 -12.11 3.69
N ARG A 109 29.88 -11.09 3.67
CA ARG A 109 30.18 -10.31 2.45
C ARG A 109 30.81 -11.14 1.34
N GLN A 110 31.74 -12.03 1.69
CA GLN A 110 32.37 -12.94 0.71
C GLN A 110 31.38 -13.92 0.13
N LEU A 111 30.54 -14.52 0.98
CA LEU A 111 29.50 -15.45 0.57
C LEU A 111 28.49 -14.79 -0.38
N GLU A 112 28.07 -13.53 -0.10
CA GLU A 112 27.18 -12.77 -0.98
C GLU A 112 27.84 -12.50 -2.35
N LYS A 113 29.11 -12.13 -2.39
CA LYS A 113 29.85 -11.98 -3.65
C LYS A 113 29.95 -13.28 -4.43
N GLU A 114 30.14 -14.40 -3.76
CA GLU A 114 30.21 -15.73 -4.40
C GLU A 114 28.88 -16.11 -5.04
N ILE A 115 27.77 -15.97 -4.32
CA ILE A 115 26.44 -16.31 -4.88
C ILE A 115 26.08 -15.43 -6.07
N VAL A 116 26.40 -14.12 -6.04
CA VAL A 116 26.20 -13.22 -7.18
C VAL A 116 27.02 -13.65 -8.38
N ARG A 117 28.28 -14.02 -8.19
CA ARG A 117 29.17 -14.52 -9.25
C ARG A 117 28.62 -15.79 -9.89
N LEU A 118 28.21 -16.76 -9.06
CA LEU A 118 27.65 -18.02 -9.52
C LEU A 118 26.33 -17.84 -10.28
N ALA A 119 25.44 -17.00 -9.78
CA ALA A 119 24.17 -16.69 -10.41
C ALA A 119 24.37 -16.02 -11.79
N LYS A 120 25.28 -15.04 -11.87
CA LYS A 120 25.62 -14.38 -13.14
C LYS A 120 26.18 -15.39 -14.17
N ALA A 121 27.07 -16.28 -13.74
CA ALA A 121 27.63 -17.31 -14.61
C ALA A 121 26.56 -18.30 -15.11
N GLY A 122 25.54 -18.59 -14.27
CA GLY A 122 24.40 -19.45 -14.61
C GLY A 122 23.23 -18.75 -15.31
N GLY A 123 23.30 -17.44 -15.54
CA GLY A 123 22.20 -16.66 -16.12
C GLY A 123 20.99 -16.51 -15.20
N ILE A 124 21.16 -16.66 -13.89
CA ILE A 124 20.12 -16.60 -12.86
C ILE A 124 20.05 -15.20 -12.28
N ARG A 125 18.84 -14.71 -12.03
CA ARG A 125 18.60 -13.46 -11.29
C ARG A 125 18.27 -13.77 -9.83
N ILE A 126 18.74 -12.91 -8.91
CA ILE A 126 18.52 -13.06 -7.48
C ILE A 126 17.63 -11.93 -6.95
N VAL A 127 16.54 -12.29 -6.25
CA VAL A 127 15.76 -11.40 -5.36
C VAL A 127 16.23 -11.67 -3.93
N GLY A 128 16.76 -10.65 -3.27
CA GLY A 128 17.30 -10.77 -1.90
C GLY A 128 18.83 -10.72 -1.87
N PRO A 129 19.49 -11.49 -0.99
CA PRO A 129 18.97 -12.37 0.07
C PRO A 129 18.27 -11.63 1.22
N ASN A 130 17.91 -12.36 2.30
CA ASN A 130 17.29 -11.81 3.48
C ASN A 130 15.98 -11.07 3.16
N CYS A 131 15.08 -11.69 2.39
CA CYS A 131 13.84 -11.06 1.92
C CYS A 131 12.64 -12.02 1.96
N LEU A 132 11.42 -11.48 1.95
CA LEU A 132 10.20 -12.27 1.83
C LEU A 132 9.89 -12.66 0.38
N GLY A 133 10.48 -11.96 -0.59
CA GLY A 133 10.35 -12.28 -2.00
C GLY A 133 9.17 -11.59 -2.68
N VAL A 134 8.50 -12.31 -3.58
CA VAL A 134 7.61 -11.75 -4.59
C VAL A 134 6.15 -12.05 -4.29
N TYR A 135 5.29 -11.05 -4.53
CA TYR A 135 3.84 -11.19 -4.56
C TYR A 135 3.32 -10.76 -5.94
N SER A 136 2.60 -11.66 -6.59
CA SER A 136 1.93 -11.44 -7.87
C SER A 136 0.54 -12.09 -7.83
N PRO A 137 -0.49 -11.32 -7.44
CA PRO A 137 -1.85 -11.86 -7.24
C PRO A 137 -2.45 -12.43 -8.51
N LYS A 138 -2.05 -11.94 -9.68
CA LYS A 138 -2.52 -12.41 -10.98
C LYS A 138 -2.29 -13.89 -11.21
N ILE A 139 -1.21 -14.44 -10.67
CA ILE A 139 -0.84 -15.86 -10.82
C ILE A 139 -0.90 -16.63 -9.50
N GLY A 140 -1.25 -15.99 -8.39
CA GLY A 140 -1.28 -16.62 -7.07
C GLY A 140 0.10 -16.79 -6.42
N LEU A 141 1.15 -16.10 -6.90
CA LEU A 141 2.45 -16.09 -6.23
C LEU A 141 2.41 -15.15 -5.02
N THR A 142 2.76 -15.65 -3.85
CA THR A 142 2.71 -14.88 -2.59
C THR A 142 3.71 -15.41 -1.56
N PHE A 143 4.02 -14.56 -0.60
CA PHE A 143 4.79 -14.94 0.59
C PHE A 143 3.94 -14.90 1.88
N ALA A 144 2.63 -14.72 1.79
CA ALA A 144 1.71 -14.88 2.92
C ALA A 144 0.30 -15.22 2.45
N SER A 145 -0.39 -16.11 3.18
CA SER A 145 -1.70 -16.66 2.81
C SER A 145 -2.85 -15.67 3.00
N ASP A 146 -2.66 -14.64 3.81
CA ASP A 146 -3.65 -13.61 4.15
C ASP A 146 -3.63 -12.39 3.22
N PHE A 147 -2.77 -12.38 2.21
CA PHE A 147 -2.74 -11.31 1.23
C PHE A 147 -3.92 -11.41 0.24
N PRO A 148 -4.44 -10.26 -0.25
CA PRO A 148 -5.57 -10.24 -1.16
C PRO A 148 -5.23 -10.92 -2.49
N ARG A 149 -6.23 -11.59 -3.08
CA ARG A 149 -6.08 -12.23 -4.40
C ARG A 149 -6.54 -11.34 -5.55
N ARG A 150 -7.25 -10.25 -5.25
CA ARG A 150 -7.73 -9.31 -6.26
C ARG A 150 -6.56 -8.48 -6.78
N VAL A 151 -6.39 -8.50 -8.09
CA VAL A 151 -5.41 -7.67 -8.79
C VAL A 151 -5.83 -6.21 -8.74
N GLY A 152 -4.86 -5.31 -8.59
CA GLY A 152 -5.06 -3.86 -8.65
C GLY A 152 -3.96 -3.19 -9.44
N LYS A 153 -3.71 -1.91 -9.14
CA LYS A 153 -2.87 -1.02 -9.95
C LYS A 153 -1.64 -0.48 -9.21
N VAL A 154 -1.43 -0.89 -7.97
CA VAL A 154 -0.30 -0.44 -7.16
C VAL A 154 0.83 -1.44 -7.23
N ALA A 155 2.04 -1.02 -7.59
CA ALA A 155 3.25 -1.80 -7.34
C ALA A 155 3.90 -1.35 -6.03
N LEU A 156 4.40 -2.31 -5.25
CA LEU A 156 5.11 -2.06 -4.00
C LEU A 156 6.49 -2.72 -4.02
N MET A 157 7.54 -1.97 -3.73
CA MET A 157 8.87 -2.51 -3.51
C MET A 157 9.42 -2.08 -2.15
N GLY A 158 10.02 -3.01 -1.41
CA GLY A 158 10.56 -2.70 -0.10
C GLY A 158 11.81 -3.50 0.26
N GLN A 159 12.82 -2.81 0.82
CA GLN A 159 14.01 -3.47 1.35
C GLN A 159 13.69 -4.30 2.60
N SER A 160 12.76 -3.82 3.44
CA SER A 160 12.32 -4.53 4.64
C SER A 160 11.14 -5.45 4.36
N GLY A 161 11.27 -6.73 4.68
CA GLY A 161 10.17 -7.71 4.61
C GLY A 161 9.00 -7.36 5.51
N GLY A 162 9.28 -6.95 6.75
CA GLY A 162 8.28 -6.56 7.73
C GLY A 162 7.45 -5.35 7.25
N ASN A 163 8.13 -4.27 6.82
CA ASN A 163 7.47 -3.07 6.32
C ASN A 163 6.67 -3.33 5.03
N THR A 164 7.20 -4.15 4.11
CA THR A 164 6.49 -4.55 2.90
C THR A 164 5.21 -5.33 3.24
N SER A 165 5.29 -6.30 4.16
CA SER A 165 4.13 -7.04 4.66
C SER A 165 3.10 -6.16 5.34
N TYR A 166 3.54 -5.22 6.17
CA TYR A 166 2.66 -4.28 6.85
C TYR A 166 1.90 -3.42 5.82
N LEU A 167 2.62 -2.82 4.87
CA LEU A 167 2.01 -1.98 3.83
C LEU A 167 1.00 -2.74 2.97
N LEU A 168 1.33 -3.98 2.57
CA LEU A 168 0.38 -4.84 1.85
C LEU A 168 -0.90 -5.08 2.64
N ARG A 169 -0.79 -5.47 3.92
CA ARG A 169 -1.95 -5.76 4.77
C ARG A 169 -2.76 -4.51 5.08
N ALA A 170 -2.11 -3.49 5.63
CA ALA A 170 -2.79 -2.28 6.08
C ALA A 170 -3.50 -1.55 4.93
N SER A 171 -2.83 -1.40 3.78
CA SER A 171 -3.45 -0.77 2.61
C SER A 171 -4.59 -1.61 2.03
N SER A 172 -4.43 -2.95 2.00
CA SER A 172 -5.46 -3.86 1.49
C SER A 172 -6.73 -3.87 2.34
N GLN A 173 -6.59 -3.73 3.66
CA GLN A 173 -7.71 -3.59 4.60
C GLN A 173 -8.54 -2.33 4.32
N ARG A 174 -7.94 -1.33 3.69
CA ARG A 174 -8.56 -0.06 3.33
C ARG A 174 -8.84 0.07 1.82
N GLY A 175 -8.96 -1.07 1.12
CA GLY A 175 -9.43 -1.12 -0.27
C GLY A 175 -8.36 -1.04 -1.35
N VAL A 176 -7.10 -0.77 -1.02
CA VAL A 176 -6.00 -0.76 -2.00
C VAL A 176 -5.78 -2.17 -2.56
N ARG A 177 -5.56 -2.25 -3.86
CA ARG A 177 -5.24 -3.51 -4.56
C ARG A 177 -3.94 -3.34 -5.32
N PHE A 178 -3.13 -4.40 -5.28
CA PHE A 178 -1.79 -4.37 -5.84
C PHE A 178 -1.72 -5.13 -7.16
N SER A 179 -0.94 -4.61 -8.11
CA SER A 179 -0.53 -5.33 -9.31
C SER A 179 0.54 -6.36 -8.96
N LYS A 180 1.55 -5.90 -8.23
CA LYS A 180 2.72 -6.68 -7.81
C LYS A 180 3.30 -6.10 -6.52
N ALA A 181 4.02 -6.94 -5.77
CA ALA A 181 4.91 -6.43 -4.73
C ALA A 181 6.18 -7.28 -4.63
N VAL A 182 7.25 -6.68 -4.11
CA VAL A 182 8.50 -7.38 -3.86
C VAL A 182 9.19 -6.84 -2.62
N SER A 183 9.52 -7.78 -1.71
CA SER A 183 10.52 -7.52 -0.69
C SER A 183 11.85 -8.01 -1.24
N TYR A 184 12.85 -7.11 -1.36
CA TYR A 184 14.10 -7.41 -2.06
C TYR A 184 15.36 -7.42 -1.16
N GLY A 185 15.20 -7.22 0.16
CA GLY A 185 16.25 -7.43 1.16
C GLY A 185 17.57 -6.73 0.87
N ASN A 186 18.68 -7.47 0.86
CA ASN A 186 20.02 -6.94 0.64
C ASN A 186 20.25 -6.39 -0.78
N ALA A 187 19.36 -6.66 -1.73
CA ALA A 187 19.49 -6.18 -3.12
C ALA A 187 20.81 -6.55 -3.79
N CYS A 188 21.30 -7.79 -3.62
CA CYS A 188 22.63 -8.16 -4.11
C CYS A 188 22.73 -8.22 -5.65
N ASP A 189 21.61 -8.43 -6.35
CA ASP A 189 21.49 -8.44 -7.82
C ASP A 189 20.34 -7.52 -8.27
N ILE A 190 19.07 -7.95 -8.12
CA ILE A 190 17.92 -7.09 -8.42
C ILE A 190 17.79 -6.06 -7.31
N ASN A 191 17.75 -4.77 -7.69
CA ASN A 191 17.77 -3.65 -6.77
C ASN A 191 16.63 -2.67 -7.03
N GLU A 192 16.56 -1.63 -6.18
CA GLU A 192 15.53 -0.59 -6.21
C GLU A 192 15.42 0.12 -7.57
N THR A 193 16.53 0.37 -8.22
CA THR A 193 16.58 1.08 -9.50
C THR A 193 15.96 0.25 -10.63
N GLU A 194 16.33 -1.03 -10.70
CA GLU A 194 15.82 -1.94 -11.73
C GLU A 194 14.33 -2.26 -11.52
N LEU A 195 13.91 -2.40 -10.26
CA LEU A 195 12.51 -2.59 -9.91
C LEU A 195 11.66 -1.36 -10.25
N LEU A 196 12.15 -0.15 -9.95
CA LEU A 196 11.49 1.09 -10.28
C LEU A 196 11.34 1.24 -11.81
N GLU A 197 12.40 0.95 -12.56
CA GLU A 197 12.36 1.00 -14.03
C GLU A 197 11.36 -0.01 -14.61
N TYR A 198 11.33 -1.24 -14.07
CA TYR A 198 10.36 -2.26 -14.47
C TYR A 198 8.92 -1.83 -14.19
N PHE A 199 8.61 -1.35 -12.97
CA PHE A 199 7.27 -0.87 -12.62
C PHE A 199 6.87 0.39 -13.40
N GLY A 200 7.82 1.23 -13.73
CA GLY A 200 7.61 2.39 -14.60
C GLY A 200 7.10 2.02 -16.00
N GLN A 201 7.57 0.89 -16.54
CA GLN A 201 7.21 0.37 -17.87
C GLN A 201 6.02 -0.61 -17.81
N ASP A 202 5.65 -1.11 -16.64
CA ASP A 202 4.57 -2.09 -16.47
C ASP A 202 3.19 -1.46 -16.68
N ALA A 203 2.46 -1.94 -17.69
CA ALA A 203 1.12 -1.44 -18.02
C ALA A 203 0.06 -1.76 -16.95
N GLU A 204 0.29 -2.76 -16.10
CA GLU A 204 -0.63 -3.12 -15.01
C GLU A 204 -0.45 -2.21 -13.78
N THR A 205 0.63 -1.44 -13.72
CA THR A 205 0.98 -0.56 -12.59
C THR A 205 0.68 0.89 -12.93
N GLU A 206 -0.14 1.55 -12.13
CA GLU A 206 -0.43 3.00 -12.24
C GLU A 206 0.22 3.81 -11.11
N ILE A 207 0.46 3.21 -9.95
CA ILE A 207 1.02 3.84 -8.76
C ILE A 207 2.17 2.99 -8.25
N ILE A 208 3.29 3.63 -7.87
CA ILE A 208 4.46 2.93 -7.33
C ILE A 208 4.70 3.39 -5.90
N ALA A 209 4.77 2.45 -4.96
CA ALA A 209 5.16 2.67 -3.58
C ALA A 209 6.52 2.00 -3.31
N ALA A 210 7.39 2.70 -2.60
CA ALA A 210 8.73 2.21 -2.30
C ALA A 210 9.12 2.48 -0.84
N TYR A 211 9.65 1.45 -0.17
CA TYR A 211 10.40 1.59 1.07
C TYR A 211 11.88 1.32 0.79
N ILE A 212 12.72 2.35 0.92
CA ILE A 212 14.13 2.32 0.51
C ILE A 212 15.01 2.75 1.68
N GLU A 213 16.01 1.93 2.03
CA GLU A 213 17.02 2.25 3.07
C GLU A 213 18.29 2.86 2.48
N GLY A 214 18.62 2.51 1.24
CA GLY A 214 19.76 3.04 0.51
C GLY A 214 19.72 2.69 -0.97
N THR A 215 20.58 3.29 -1.78
CA THR A 215 20.72 3.00 -3.20
C THR A 215 22.17 2.62 -3.51
N ARG A 216 22.37 1.68 -4.45
CA ARG A 216 23.72 1.27 -4.87
C ARG A 216 24.32 2.22 -5.89
N ASN A 217 23.49 2.83 -6.74
CA ASN A 217 23.92 3.78 -7.76
C ASN A 217 22.94 4.97 -7.76
N GLY A 218 23.31 6.04 -7.03
CA GLY A 218 22.46 7.22 -6.86
C GLY A 218 22.21 7.98 -8.15
N GLU A 219 23.18 8.06 -9.06
CA GLU A 219 23.02 8.73 -10.36
C GLU A 219 22.00 8.02 -11.24
N ARG A 220 22.14 6.71 -11.40
CA ARG A 220 21.16 5.93 -12.19
C ARG A 220 19.79 5.92 -11.53
N PHE A 221 19.72 5.86 -10.20
CA PHE A 221 18.45 5.93 -9.47
C PHE A 221 17.77 7.28 -9.71
N HIS A 222 18.50 8.40 -9.64
CA HIS A 222 17.97 9.74 -9.94
C HIS A 222 17.38 9.81 -11.36
N GLN A 223 18.11 9.33 -12.38
CA GLN A 223 17.65 9.33 -13.76
C GLN A 223 16.34 8.53 -13.92
N VAL A 224 16.33 7.28 -13.41
CA VAL A 224 15.14 6.41 -13.51
C VAL A 224 13.97 6.99 -12.73
N LEU A 225 14.22 7.54 -11.53
CA LEU A 225 13.17 8.15 -10.71
C LEU A 225 12.54 9.34 -11.43
N ALA A 226 13.32 10.21 -12.05
CA ALA A 226 12.81 11.34 -12.84
C ALA A 226 11.97 10.86 -14.03
N GLU A 227 12.46 9.86 -14.79
CA GLU A 227 11.73 9.30 -15.94
C GLU A 227 10.40 8.65 -15.56
N VAL A 228 10.36 7.95 -14.42
CA VAL A 228 9.17 7.23 -13.94
C VAL A 228 8.19 8.20 -13.29
N SER A 229 8.66 9.13 -12.43
CA SER A 229 7.81 10.10 -11.74
C SER A 229 7.12 11.07 -12.70
N ALA A 230 7.72 11.31 -13.87
CA ALA A 230 7.07 12.10 -14.94
C ALA A 230 5.83 11.40 -15.55
N LYS A 231 5.64 10.10 -15.31
CA LYS A 231 4.56 9.30 -15.92
C LYS A 231 3.60 8.71 -14.91
N LYS A 232 4.09 8.36 -13.72
CA LYS A 232 3.33 7.68 -12.65
C LYS A 232 3.68 8.28 -11.31
N PRO A 233 2.74 8.40 -10.36
CA PRO A 233 3.06 8.78 -8.99
C PRO A 233 3.98 7.73 -8.36
N VAL A 234 5.11 8.19 -7.82
CA VAL A 234 6.08 7.40 -7.09
C VAL A 234 6.15 7.92 -5.66
N LEU A 235 5.67 7.11 -4.71
CA LEU A 235 5.66 7.41 -3.29
C LEU A 235 6.86 6.73 -2.63
N ILE A 236 7.73 7.48 -1.96
CA ILE A 236 8.95 6.94 -1.36
C ILE A 236 9.00 7.23 0.13
N LEU A 237 9.04 6.17 0.92
CA LEU A 237 9.38 6.19 2.34
C LEU A 237 10.86 5.81 2.50
N LYS A 238 11.70 6.79 2.89
CA LYS A 238 13.12 6.58 3.12
C LYS A 238 13.37 6.10 4.54
N GLY A 239 13.81 4.85 4.68
CA GLY A 239 14.32 4.32 5.95
C GLY A 239 15.71 4.86 6.27
N GLY A 240 16.03 5.11 7.56
CA GLY A 240 17.31 5.71 7.95
C GLY A 240 17.46 7.17 7.49
N TYR A 241 16.38 7.93 7.56
CA TYR A 241 16.34 9.33 7.13
C TYR A 241 17.11 10.28 8.08
N THR A 242 17.07 10.03 9.39
CA THR A 242 17.83 10.77 10.38
C THR A 242 19.23 10.18 10.55
N LYS A 243 20.19 10.96 11.12
CA LYS A 243 21.53 10.46 11.39
C LYS A 243 21.52 9.16 12.22
N ALA A 244 20.78 9.13 13.32
CA ALA A 244 20.64 7.93 14.16
C ALA A 244 19.99 6.76 13.42
N GLY A 245 18.92 7.02 12.66
CA GLY A 245 18.29 6.00 11.82
C GLY A 245 19.21 5.50 10.72
N GLY A 246 20.04 6.38 10.14
CA GLY A 246 21.04 6.03 9.13
C GLY A 246 22.14 5.11 9.64
N GLU A 247 22.59 5.30 10.86
CA GLU A 247 23.57 4.43 11.53
C GLU A 247 23.00 3.01 11.72
N ILE A 248 21.73 2.91 12.12
CA ILE A 248 21.03 1.61 12.25
C ILE A 248 20.82 0.96 10.88
N ALA A 249 20.36 1.72 9.87
CA ALA A 249 20.15 1.19 8.52
C ALA A 249 21.46 0.68 7.89
N ALA A 250 22.57 1.40 8.06
CA ALA A 250 23.88 0.99 7.58
C ALA A 250 24.36 -0.33 8.24
N SER A 251 24.06 -0.51 9.52
CA SER A 251 24.36 -1.74 10.25
C SER A 251 23.48 -2.92 9.80
N HIS A 252 22.25 -2.63 9.36
CA HIS A 252 21.26 -3.66 8.99
C HIS A 252 21.37 -4.12 7.53
N THR A 253 21.73 -3.25 6.61
CA THR A 253 21.71 -3.55 5.16
C THR A 253 23.10 -3.41 4.50
N GLY A 254 24.10 -2.91 5.22
CA GLY A 254 25.43 -2.63 4.66
C GLY A 254 25.43 -1.53 3.58
N SER A 255 24.32 -0.81 3.40
CA SER A 255 24.20 0.29 2.43
C SER A 255 24.39 1.66 3.06
N LEU A 256 24.99 2.60 2.30
CA LEU A 256 25.11 4.00 2.74
C LEU A 256 23.73 4.66 2.70
N ALA A 257 23.25 5.15 3.85
CA ALA A 257 21.92 5.74 3.98
C ALA A 257 21.75 7.06 3.20
N GLY A 258 22.84 7.76 2.88
CA GLY A 258 22.80 9.11 2.32
C GLY A 258 22.32 10.16 3.33
N SER A 259 22.45 11.46 3.02
CA SER A 259 21.94 12.53 3.88
C SER A 259 20.47 12.86 3.57
N ALA A 260 19.74 13.37 4.58
CA ALA A 260 18.35 13.81 4.44
C ALA A 260 18.19 14.90 3.35
N GLU A 261 19.16 15.83 3.29
CA GLU A 261 19.17 16.95 2.34
C GLU A 261 19.27 16.45 0.89
N ILE A 262 20.09 15.42 0.64
CA ILE A 262 20.23 14.81 -0.68
C ILE A 262 18.89 14.15 -1.08
N TRP A 263 18.27 13.40 -0.17
CA TRP A 263 16.99 12.75 -0.43
C TRP A 263 15.86 13.77 -0.66
N ASP A 264 15.79 14.85 0.12
CA ASP A 264 14.81 15.92 -0.10
C ASP A 264 15.01 16.64 -1.43
N SER A 265 16.27 16.85 -1.83
CA SER A 265 16.58 17.45 -3.13
C SER A 265 16.21 16.53 -4.27
N LEU A 266 16.51 15.23 -4.13
CA LEU A 266 16.12 14.20 -5.08
C LEU A 266 14.59 14.19 -5.31
N MET A 267 13.79 14.15 -4.22
CA MET A 267 12.32 14.16 -4.33
C MET A 267 11.81 15.41 -5.05
N ARG A 268 12.34 16.60 -4.69
CA ARG A 268 11.95 17.86 -5.35
C ARG A 268 12.30 17.89 -6.84
N GLN A 269 13.49 17.42 -7.20
CA GLN A 269 13.97 17.45 -8.59
C GLN A 269 13.24 16.48 -9.49
N THR A 270 12.82 15.33 -8.95
CA THR A 270 12.21 14.25 -9.74
C THR A 270 10.68 14.28 -9.70
N GLY A 271 10.07 15.07 -8.82
CA GLY A 271 8.62 15.08 -8.62
C GLY A 271 8.09 13.83 -7.88
N ALA A 272 8.97 12.99 -7.34
CA ALA A 272 8.58 11.89 -6.47
C ALA A 272 8.01 12.39 -5.15
N ILE A 273 7.03 11.66 -4.60
CA ILE A 273 6.32 12.05 -3.39
C ILE A 273 7.05 11.47 -2.18
N ARG A 274 7.64 12.35 -1.37
CA ARG A 274 8.24 11.93 -0.10
C ARG A 274 7.16 11.53 0.89
N VAL A 275 7.36 10.39 1.56
CA VAL A 275 6.50 9.88 2.63
C VAL A 275 7.29 9.81 3.93
N CYS A 276 6.66 10.16 5.07
CA CYS A 276 7.33 10.30 6.35
C CYS A 276 7.10 9.11 7.31
N SER A 277 6.02 8.33 7.11
CA SER A 277 5.72 7.16 7.94
C SER A 277 4.99 6.07 7.14
N LEU A 278 4.90 4.87 7.72
CA LEU A 278 4.13 3.77 7.13
C LEU A 278 2.64 4.09 7.07
N GLU A 279 2.10 4.76 8.09
CA GLU A 279 0.70 5.18 8.17
C GLU A 279 0.39 6.20 7.07
N GLU A 280 1.28 7.18 6.88
CA GLU A 280 1.13 8.15 5.79
C GLU A 280 1.21 7.48 4.40
N MET A 281 2.08 6.48 4.24
CA MET A 281 2.10 5.68 3.00
C MET A 281 0.75 5.01 2.74
N VAL A 282 0.15 4.41 3.76
CA VAL A 282 -1.18 3.79 3.64
C VAL A 282 -2.25 4.83 3.28
N ASP A 283 -2.27 6.00 3.95
CA ASP A 283 -3.23 7.08 3.65
C ASP A 283 -3.09 7.58 2.21
N LEU A 284 -1.85 7.79 1.75
CA LEU A 284 -1.58 8.19 0.36
C LEU A 284 -2.00 7.11 -0.64
N LEU A 285 -1.68 5.85 -0.39
CA LEU A 285 -2.10 4.74 -1.26
C LEU A 285 -3.62 4.63 -1.37
N VAL A 286 -4.33 4.82 -0.26
CA VAL A 286 -5.80 4.89 -0.24
C VAL A 286 -6.29 6.05 -1.08
N THR A 287 -5.71 7.25 -0.90
CA THR A 287 -6.10 8.46 -1.62
C THR A 287 -5.88 8.29 -3.13
N PHE A 288 -4.66 7.92 -3.55
CA PHE A 288 -4.32 7.74 -4.96
C PHE A 288 -5.10 6.60 -5.64
N SER A 289 -5.51 5.58 -4.88
CA SER A 289 -6.23 4.43 -5.43
C SER A 289 -7.74 4.62 -5.52
N LEU A 290 -8.34 5.37 -4.61
CA LEU A 290 -9.79 5.39 -4.43
C LEU A 290 -10.42 6.79 -4.60
N MET A 291 -9.67 7.88 -4.39
CA MET A 291 -10.25 9.22 -4.42
C MET A 291 -10.25 9.78 -5.86
N PRO A 292 -11.41 10.12 -6.43
CA PRO A 292 -11.44 10.90 -7.65
C PRO A 292 -10.75 12.25 -7.44
N LEU A 293 -10.05 12.78 -8.45
CA LEU A 293 -9.32 14.04 -8.32
C LEU A 293 -10.28 15.22 -8.05
N PRO A 294 -10.13 15.93 -6.92
CA PRO A 294 -10.88 17.15 -6.66
C PRO A 294 -10.58 18.23 -7.72
N LYS A 295 -11.58 19.06 -8.04
CA LYS A 295 -11.41 20.16 -9.00
C LYS A 295 -10.68 21.37 -8.42
N GLY A 296 -10.61 21.46 -7.09
CA GLY A 296 -9.96 22.52 -6.35
C GLY A 296 -9.84 22.16 -4.86
N ARG A 297 -9.68 23.17 -4.01
CA ARG A 297 -9.35 23.04 -2.60
C ARG A 297 -10.49 23.45 -1.65
N ASN A 298 -11.72 23.64 -2.16
CA ASN A 298 -12.89 23.91 -1.33
C ASN A 298 -13.46 22.61 -0.77
N VAL A 299 -13.56 22.46 0.54
CA VAL A 299 -14.04 21.25 1.21
C VAL A 299 -15.38 21.44 1.90
N GLY A 300 -16.32 20.52 1.67
CA GLY A 300 -17.54 20.37 2.44
C GLY A 300 -17.32 19.35 3.57
N ILE A 301 -17.66 19.74 4.82
CA ILE A 301 -17.52 18.88 6.00
C ILE A 301 -18.92 18.53 6.50
N PHE A 302 -19.24 17.24 6.60
CA PHE A 302 -20.57 16.73 6.86
C PHE A 302 -20.59 15.79 8.07
N GLY A 303 -21.43 16.05 9.05
CA GLY A 303 -21.53 15.27 10.28
C GLY A 303 -20.66 15.84 11.41
N ALA A 304 -20.52 15.08 12.47
CA ALA A 304 -19.84 15.43 13.73
C ALA A 304 -20.49 16.56 14.55
N GLY A 305 -20.22 16.56 15.86
CA GLY A 305 -20.66 17.57 16.80
C GLY A 305 -19.86 18.88 16.73
N GLY A 306 -20.37 19.94 17.32
CA GLY A 306 -19.82 21.30 17.19
C GLY A 306 -18.33 21.39 17.54
N GLY A 307 -17.84 20.77 18.61
CA GLY A 307 -16.43 20.79 18.99
C GLY A 307 -15.52 20.09 17.97
N ALA A 308 -15.95 18.95 17.43
CA ALA A 308 -15.22 18.25 16.38
C ALA A 308 -15.16 19.06 15.08
N SER A 309 -16.22 19.81 14.76
CA SER A 309 -16.27 20.70 13.60
C SER A 309 -15.25 21.82 13.66
N VAL A 310 -14.99 22.39 14.85
CA VAL A 310 -13.96 23.42 15.04
C VAL A 310 -12.57 22.84 14.71
N LEU A 311 -12.21 21.72 15.34
CA LEU A 311 -10.92 21.08 15.11
C LEU A 311 -10.74 20.64 13.64
N ALA A 312 -11.78 20.08 13.03
CA ALA A 312 -11.74 19.67 11.63
C ALA A 312 -11.49 20.87 10.68
N THR A 313 -12.09 22.02 10.97
CA THR A 313 -11.87 23.26 10.21
C THR A 313 -10.43 23.72 10.33
N ASP A 314 -9.86 23.73 11.53
CA ASP A 314 -8.47 24.12 11.77
C ASP A 314 -7.50 23.17 11.04
N GLU A 315 -7.65 21.85 11.19
CA GLU A 315 -6.78 20.86 10.56
C GLU A 315 -6.80 20.97 9.02
N LEU A 316 -7.97 21.17 8.42
CA LEU A 316 -8.10 21.32 6.97
C LEU A 316 -7.55 22.67 6.48
N THR A 317 -7.81 23.75 7.20
CA THR A 317 -7.29 25.08 6.83
C THR A 317 -5.77 25.13 6.94
N LEU A 318 -5.20 24.54 7.98
CA LEU A 318 -3.74 24.39 8.12
C LEU A 318 -3.17 23.47 7.03
N GLY A 319 -3.94 22.51 6.54
CA GLY A 319 -3.64 21.66 5.40
C GLY A 319 -3.81 22.30 4.02
N GLY A 320 -4.08 23.62 3.96
CA GLY A 320 -4.16 24.38 2.69
C GLY A 320 -5.53 24.29 1.99
N PHE A 321 -6.59 23.87 2.69
CA PHE A 321 -7.94 23.84 2.16
C PHE A 321 -8.78 25.03 2.61
N THR A 322 -9.81 25.36 1.84
CA THR A 322 -10.81 26.37 2.18
C THR A 322 -12.11 25.68 2.62
N VAL A 323 -12.70 26.14 3.71
CA VAL A 323 -14.01 25.68 4.20
C VAL A 323 -15.05 26.76 3.88
N PRO A 324 -15.67 26.75 2.67
CA PRO A 324 -16.57 27.81 2.23
C PRO A 324 -17.89 27.78 3.00
N ARG A 325 -18.52 28.94 3.14
CA ARG A 325 -19.87 29.03 3.71
C ARG A 325 -20.90 28.37 2.80
N LEU A 326 -21.93 27.78 3.38
CA LEU A 326 -23.06 27.28 2.60
C LEU A 326 -23.79 28.45 1.90
N PRO A 327 -24.27 28.21 0.67
CA PRO A 327 -25.16 29.16 0.00
C PRO A 327 -26.42 29.44 0.84
N GLU A 328 -26.80 30.70 1.02
CA GLU A 328 -27.96 31.09 1.86
C GLU A 328 -29.27 30.39 1.46
N GLY A 329 -29.51 30.24 0.14
CA GLY A 329 -30.68 29.54 -0.35
C GLY A 329 -30.73 28.05 0.06
N LEU A 330 -29.54 27.38 0.12
CA LEU A 330 -29.43 26.03 0.61
C LEU A 330 -29.70 25.94 2.11
N VAL A 331 -29.17 26.88 2.89
CA VAL A 331 -29.42 26.92 4.34
C VAL A 331 -30.93 27.08 4.63
N LYS A 332 -31.63 27.99 3.95
CA LYS A 332 -33.07 28.16 4.09
C LYS A 332 -33.86 26.92 3.74
N GLU A 333 -33.48 26.26 2.66
CA GLU A 333 -34.10 25.00 2.20
C GLU A 333 -33.92 23.89 3.24
N LEU A 334 -32.69 23.69 3.73
CA LEU A 334 -32.39 22.63 4.70
C LEU A 334 -33.11 22.88 6.03
N MET A 335 -33.08 24.12 6.56
CA MET A 335 -33.81 24.46 7.77
C MET A 335 -35.30 24.23 7.64
N GLY A 336 -35.90 24.51 6.47
CA GLY A 336 -37.34 24.30 6.21
C GLY A 336 -37.75 22.81 6.17
N LYS A 337 -36.82 21.88 5.98
CA LYS A 337 -37.10 20.43 6.02
C LYS A 337 -37.28 19.88 7.43
N PHE A 338 -36.69 20.52 8.43
CA PHE A 338 -36.71 20.05 9.82
C PHE A 338 -37.66 20.91 10.65
N GLY A 339 -38.67 20.30 11.26
CA GLY A 339 -39.61 21.01 12.15
C GLY A 339 -38.94 21.53 13.42
N ASN A 340 -37.87 20.90 13.88
CA ASN A 340 -37.02 21.32 14.99
C ASN A 340 -35.56 21.24 14.60
N THR A 341 -34.86 22.36 14.63
CA THR A 341 -33.44 22.47 14.29
C THR A 341 -32.51 22.64 15.50
N ALA A 342 -33.06 22.51 16.70
CA ALA A 342 -32.30 22.66 17.94
C ALA A 342 -31.16 21.61 17.98
N GLY A 343 -29.93 22.05 18.23
CA GLY A 343 -28.74 21.19 18.25
C GLY A 343 -28.16 20.86 16.86
N MET A 344 -28.72 21.40 15.77
CA MET A 344 -28.17 21.27 14.41
C MET A 344 -27.47 22.58 13.99
N ILE A 345 -26.42 22.44 13.18
CA ILE A 345 -25.67 23.56 12.61
C ILE A 345 -25.71 23.48 11.09
N PHE A 346 -26.43 24.38 10.44
CA PHE A 346 -26.48 24.50 8.97
C PHE A 346 -25.46 25.53 8.47
N LYS A 347 -24.18 25.26 8.77
CA LYS A 347 -23.01 25.97 8.26
C LYS A 347 -22.05 24.91 7.71
N ASN A 348 -20.98 25.29 7.05
CA ASN A 348 -19.89 24.38 6.78
C ASN A 348 -18.80 24.62 7.85
N PRO A 349 -18.48 23.65 8.69
CA PRO A 349 -19.01 22.26 8.82
C PRO A 349 -20.49 22.18 9.20
N ILE A 350 -21.17 21.16 8.66
CA ILE A 350 -22.57 20.87 9.00
C ILE A 350 -22.62 19.87 10.15
N ASP A 351 -23.29 20.26 11.24
CA ASP A 351 -23.51 19.37 12.38
C ASP A 351 -24.92 18.78 12.30
N LEU A 352 -24.98 17.49 12.07
CA LEU A 352 -26.19 16.67 12.02
C LEU A 352 -26.20 15.58 13.09
N SER A 353 -25.42 15.75 14.16
CA SER A 353 -25.28 14.75 15.22
C SER A 353 -26.63 14.34 15.86
N MET A 354 -27.61 15.24 15.86
CA MET A 354 -28.97 14.96 16.38
C MET A 354 -29.84 14.12 15.45
N VAL A 355 -29.46 13.95 14.18
CA VAL A 355 -30.26 13.19 13.19
C VAL A 355 -29.81 11.74 13.12
N GLY A 356 -28.59 11.43 13.58
CA GLY A 356 -27.96 10.12 13.40
C GLY A 356 -27.75 9.81 11.91
N TYR A 357 -27.42 8.56 11.59
CA TYR A 357 -27.23 8.09 10.19
C TYR A 357 -28.56 7.60 9.58
N SER A 358 -29.61 8.41 9.69
CA SER A 358 -30.97 8.12 9.20
C SER A 358 -31.15 8.52 7.72
N GLU A 359 -32.32 8.23 7.16
CA GLU A 359 -32.72 8.74 5.83
C GLU A 359 -32.68 10.28 5.78
N GLY A 360 -32.95 10.97 6.89
CA GLY A 360 -32.81 12.42 6.97
C GLY A 360 -31.36 12.90 6.78
N PHE A 361 -30.39 12.19 7.34
CA PHE A 361 -28.97 12.44 7.10
C PHE A 361 -28.62 12.24 5.62
N TYR A 362 -29.05 11.12 5.04
CA TYR A 362 -28.85 10.84 3.62
C TYR A 362 -29.39 11.97 2.73
N ASP A 363 -30.63 12.38 2.96
CA ASP A 363 -31.29 13.43 2.17
C ASP A 363 -30.55 14.76 2.24
N VAL A 364 -30.03 15.11 3.42
CA VAL A 364 -29.22 16.33 3.59
C VAL A 364 -27.93 16.23 2.80
N ILE A 365 -27.15 15.15 2.97
CA ILE A 365 -25.89 14.98 2.26
C ILE A 365 -26.11 14.96 0.75
N LYS A 366 -27.12 14.21 0.27
CA LYS A 366 -27.49 14.21 -1.15
C LYS A 366 -27.82 15.62 -1.64
N ARG A 367 -28.59 16.38 -0.87
CA ARG A 367 -28.96 17.74 -1.25
C ARG A 367 -27.74 18.69 -1.28
N LEU A 368 -26.83 18.57 -0.32
CA LEU A 368 -25.58 19.31 -0.29
C LEU A 368 -24.73 19.02 -1.55
N MET A 369 -24.62 17.76 -1.92
CA MET A 369 -23.85 17.32 -3.09
C MET A 369 -24.47 17.77 -4.42
N THR A 370 -25.80 17.87 -4.49
CA THR A 370 -26.53 18.16 -5.74
C THR A 370 -26.95 19.64 -5.89
N TYR A 371 -26.92 20.46 -4.82
CA TYR A 371 -27.32 21.86 -4.88
C TYR A 371 -26.46 22.65 -5.88
N ARG A 372 -27.09 23.24 -6.90
CA ARG A 372 -26.40 23.91 -8.02
C ARG A 372 -25.24 23.09 -8.57
N ARG A 373 -25.42 21.79 -8.75
CA ARG A 373 -24.40 20.83 -9.18
C ARG A 373 -23.17 20.76 -8.26
N GLY A 374 -23.34 21.12 -6.98
CA GLY A 374 -22.24 21.10 -5.99
C GLY A 374 -21.15 22.15 -6.21
N GLU A 375 -21.43 23.26 -6.88
CA GLU A 375 -20.44 24.30 -7.23
C GLU A 375 -19.79 25.01 -6.03
N TRP A 376 -20.36 24.87 -4.83
CA TRP A 376 -19.88 25.52 -3.62
C TRP A 376 -18.69 24.83 -2.93
N PHE A 377 -18.36 23.58 -3.32
CA PHE A 377 -17.21 22.81 -2.81
C PHE A 377 -16.65 21.89 -3.90
N ASP A 378 -15.41 21.43 -3.74
CA ASP A 378 -14.72 20.58 -4.70
C ASP A 378 -14.73 19.10 -4.28
N PHE A 379 -14.71 18.80 -2.98
CA PHE A 379 -14.84 17.46 -2.40
C PHE A 379 -15.48 17.51 -1.02
N GLY A 380 -16.07 16.40 -0.59
CA GLY A 380 -16.74 16.27 0.71
C GLY A 380 -16.03 15.32 1.65
N LEU A 381 -16.04 15.62 2.95
CA LEU A 381 -15.62 14.74 4.02
C LEU A 381 -16.79 14.45 4.95
N ILE A 382 -17.19 13.19 5.04
CA ILE A 382 -18.16 12.74 6.05
C ILE A 382 -17.36 12.45 7.31
N HIS A 383 -17.66 13.19 8.37
CA HIS A 383 -17.03 13.03 9.65
C HIS A 383 -17.91 12.14 10.54
N ALA A 384 -17.54 10.87 10.70
CA ALA A 384 -18.27 9.91 11.51
C ALA A 384 -17.62 9.78 12.88
N GLY A 385 -18.37 10.15 13.93
CA GLY A 385 -17.96 9.97 15.32
C GLY A 385 -18.80 8.90 16.01
N PHE A 386 -18.16 7.98 16.71
CA PHE A 386 -18.83 6.89 17.45
C PHE A 386 -18.95 7.18 18.95
N GLY A 387 -18.29 8.21 19.47
CA GLY A 387 -18.24 8.52 20.91
C GLY A 387 -19.58 8.84 21.58
N GLN A 388 -20.67 8.95 20.81
CA GLN A 388 -22.04 9.08 21.34
C GLN A 388 -22.78 7.75 21.42
N ALA A 389 -22.18 6.65 20.95
CA ALA A 389 -22.79 5.32 20.97
C ALA A 389 -23.14 4.80 22.36
N ALA A 390 -22.54 5.34 23.42
CA ALA A 390 -22.92 5.09 24.81
C ALA A 390 -24.38 5.45 25.16
N TRP A 391 -25.06 6.21 24.30
CA TRP A 391 -26.45 6.63 24.48
C TRP A 391 -27.46 5.70 23.80
N PHE A 392 -27.01 4.76 22.96
CA PHE A 392 -27.88 3.86 22.19
C PHE A 392 -27.69 2.41 22.60
N THR A 393 -28.75 1.61 22.42
CA THR A 393 -28.66 0.14 22.57
C THR A 393 -27.89 -0.46 21.41
N SER A 394 -27.20 -1.59 21.65
CA SER A 394 -26.39 -2.27 20.64
C SER A 394 -27.15 -2.58 19.32
N SER A 395 -28.41 -2.98 19.42
CA SER A 395 -29.26 -3.31 18.26
C SER A 395 -29.62 -2.10 17.38
N ALA A 396 -29.88 -0.93 17.97
CA ALA A 396 -30.15 0.28 17.20
C ALA A 396 -28.93 0.71 16.40
N PHE A 397 -27.75 0.54 16.96
CA PHE A 397 -26.51 0.93 16.29
C PHE A 397 -26.07 -0.05 15.17
N ASP A 398 -26.40 -1.35 15.26
CA ASP A 398 -26.19 -2.29 14.16
C ASP A 398 -27.02 -1.90 12.94
N GLN A 399 -28.26 -1.48 13.17
CA GLN A 399 -29.14 -0.96 12.13
C GLN A 399 -28.60 0.34 11.51
N GLU A 400 -28.09 1.28 12.33
CA GLU A 400 -27.49 2.53 11.85
C GLU A 400 -26.21 2.27 11.02
N THR A 401 -25.38 1.32 11.42
CA THR A 401 -24.17 0.96 10.66
C THR A 401 -24.52 0.38 9.30
N ALA A 402 -25.55 -0.49 9.24
CA ALA A 402 -26.04 -1.04 7.98
C ALA A 402 -26.63 0.05 7.08
N GLN A 403 -27.45 0.93 7.64
CA GLN A 403 -28.02 2.09 6.92
C GLN A 403 -26.93 3.04 6.40
N PHE A 404 -25.88 3.30 7.19
CA PHE A 404 -24.76 4.13 6.76
C PHE A 404 -23.99 3.48 5.62
N ARG A 405 -23.74 2.18 5.65
CA ARG A 405 -23.12 1.44 4.55
C ARG A 405 -23.95 1.55 3.27
N ASP A 406 -25.27 1.33 3.35
CA ASP A 406 -26.16 1.44 2.21
C ASP A 406 -26.22 2.89 1.68
N PHE A 407 -26.15 3.88 2.57
CA PHE A 407 -25.99 5.30 2.23
C PHE A 407 -24.72 5.55 1.42
N VAL A 408 -23.56 5.06 1.88
CA VAL A 408 -22.28 5.23 1.17
C VAL A 408 -22.37 4.67 -0.26
N HIS A 409 -22.94 3.48 -0.42
CA HIS A 409 -23.13 2.87 -1.74
C HIS A 409 -24.08 3.68 -2.64
N ARG A 410 -25.13 4.27 -2.08
CA ARG A 410 -26.08 5.09 -2.83
C ARG A 410 -25.45 6.42 -3.26
N ILE A 411 -24.84 7.15 -2.32
CA ILE A 411 -24.27 8.48 -2.61
C ILE A 411 -23.12 8.41 -3.59
N HIS A 412 -22.27 7.39 -3.48
CA HIS A 412 -21.16 7.18 -4.41
C HIS A 412 -21.62 6.97 -5.85
N ARG A 413 -22.79 6.33 -6.05
CA ARG A 413 -23.37 6.12 -7.38
C ARG A 413 -24.16 7.33 -7.93
N GLU A 414 -24.67 8.19 -7.05
CA GLU A 414 -25.56 9.28 -7.41
C GLU A 414 -24.84 10.63 -7.55
N THR A 415 -23.53 10.70 -7.23
CA THR A 415 -22.76 11.96 -7.29
C THR A 415 -21.39 11.74 -7.93
N ASP A 416 -20.99 12.71 -8.77
CA ASP A 416 -19.66 12.76 -9.38
C ASP A 416 -18.61 13.48 -8.50
N LYS A 417 -19.00 13.92 -7.31
CA LYS A 417 -18.12 14.65 -6.40
C LYS A 417 -17.28 13.67 -5.58
N PRO A 418 -15.96 13.93 -5.46
CA PRO A 418 -15.11 13.18 -4.56
C PRO A 418 -15.66 13.24 -3.13
N LEU A 419 -15.79 12.09 -2.49
CA LEU A 419 -16.28 11.95 -1.14
C LEU A 419 -15.41 10.98 -0.37
N ALA A 420 -15.08 11.29 0.88
CA ALA A 420 -14.34 10.41 1.77
C ALA A 420 -14.98 10.34 3.15
N LEU A 421 -14.72 9.25 3.86
CA LEU A 421 -15.11 9.06 5.24
C LEU A 421 -13.92 9.33 6.17
N VAL A 422 -14.14 10.05 7.25
CA VAL A 422 -13.20 10.22 8.36
C VAL A 422 -13.81 9.61 9.61
N LEU A 423 -13.18 8.54 10.11
CA LEU A 423 -13.55 7.85 11.35
C LEU A 423 -12.82 8.50 12.51
N GLN A 424 -13.55 9.03 13.48
CA GLN A 424 -12.95 9.72 14.62
C GLN A 424 -13.60 9.27 15.94
N PHE A 425 -12.89 9.47 17.07
CA PHE A 425 -13.37 9.11 18.40
C PHE A 425 -13.65 7.61 18.61
N LEU A 426 -12.75 6.75 18.11
CA LEU A 426 -12.79 5.32 18.37
C LEU A 426 -12.18 5.05 19.74
N ILE A 427 -13.01 4.93 20.77
CA ILE A 427 -12.59 4.87 22.17
C ILE A 427 -12.66 3.44 22.71
N THR A 428 -13.72 2.72 22.39
CA THR A 428 -13.99 1.37 22.90
C THR A 428 -13.65 0.29 21.85
N ASN A 429 -13.44 -0.96 22.30
CA ASN A 429 -13.28 -2.11 21.38
C ASN A 429 -14.48 -2.25 20.43
N TRP A 430 -15.66 -1.89 20.91
CA TRP A 430 -16.88 -1.92 20.13
C TRP A 430 -16.88 -0.85 19.02
N ASP A 431 -16.38 0.38 19.28
CA ASP A 431 -16.22 1.41 18.26
C ASP A 431 -15.25 0.94 17.16
N TRP A 432 -14.14 0.33 17.54
CA TRP A 432 -13.15 -0.20 16.62
C TRP A 432 -13.72 -1.30 15.71
N GLN A 433 -14.51 -2.23 16.27
CA GLN A 433 -15.12 -3.28 15.45
C GLN A 433 -16.03 -2.72 14.38
N ARG A 434 -16.85 -1.73 14.72
CA ARG A 434 -17.77 -1.08 13.79
C ARG A 434 -17.06 -0.18 12.79
N ALA A 435 -16.03 0.53 13.21
CA ALA A 435 -15.20 1.30 12.31
C ALA A 435 -14.57 0.41 11.22
N LEU A 436 -14.13 -0.81 11.58
CA LEU A 436 -13.63 -1.79 10.62
C LEU A 436 -14.71 -2.27 9.64
N ASP A 437 -15.92 -2.49 10.10
CA ASP A 437 -17.05 -2.89 9.25
C ASP A 437 -17.44 -1.77 8.27
N LEU A 438 -17.52 -0.52 8.76
CA LEU A 438 -17.75 0.64 7.91
C LEU A 438 -16.61 0.87 6.91
N GLN A 439 -15.37 0.78 7.37
CA GLN A 439 -14.21 0.92 6.50
C GLN A 439 -14.25 -0.11 5.37
N ARG A 440 -14.58 -1.36 5.67
CA ARG A 440 -14.73 -2.41 4.66
C ARG A 440 -15.82 -2.07 3.66
N GLY A 441 -17.01 -1.68 4.13
CA GLY A 441 -18.12 -1.29 3.27
C GLY A 441 -17.80 -0.11 2.35
N CYS A 442 -17.18 0.97 2.90
CA CYS A 442 -16.75 2.13 2.13
C CYS A 442 -15.67 1.77 1.10
N SER A 443 -14.68 0.98 1.50
CA SER A 443 -13.60 0.55 0.62
C SER A 443 -14.10 -0.33 -0.54
N ASP A 444 -15.08 -1.20 -0.29
CA ASP A 444 -15.70 -2.02 -1.33
C ASP A 444 -16.54 -1.18 -2.31
N ALA A 445 -17.07 -0.04 -1.85
CA ALA A 445 -17.73 0.97 -2.68
C ALA A 445 -16.75 1.91 -3.43
N GLY A 446 -15.44 1.80 -3.18
CA GLY A 446 -14.44 2.69 -3.77
C GLY A 446 -14.30 4.05 -3.07
N MET A 447 -14.83 4.20 -1.85
CA MET A 447 -14.71 5.43 -1.07
C MET A 447 -13.50 5.36 -0.14
N PRO A 448 -12.59 6.36 -0.15
CA PRO A 448 -11.46 6.41 0.78
C PRO A 448 -11.93 6.65 2.23
N VAL A 449 -11.26 5.99 3.17
CA VAL A 449 -11.52 6.10 4.60
C VAL A 449 -10.25 6.52 5.32
N TYR A 450 -10.34 7.54 6.18
CA TYR A 450 -9.23 8.04 7.00
C TYR A 450 -9.55 7.88 8.49
N HIS A 451 -8.49 7.75 9.31
CA HIS A 451 -8.64 7.55 10.76
C HIS A 451 -8.48 8.85 11.56
N SER A 452 -8.23 9.97 10.89
CA SER A 452 -8.27 11.32 11.48
C SER A 452 -8.44 12.36 10.39
N MET A 453 -8.94 13.55 10.78
CA MET A 453 -9.09 14.67 9.86
C MET A 453 -7.71 15.17 9.37
N GLY A 454 -6.72 15.22 10.24
CA GLY A 454 -5.36 15.61 9.87
C GLY A 454 -4.70 14.65 8.90
N SER A 455 -4.95 13.32 9.00
CA SER A 455 -4.45 12.36 8.00
C SER A 455 -5.14 12.54 6.65
N ALA A 456 -6.45 12.78 6.64
CA ALA A 456 -7.21 13.11 5.43
C ALA A 456 -6.67 14.39 4.76
N ALA A 457 -6.51 15.46 5.54
CA ALA A 457 -6.00 16.73 5.04
C ALA A 457 -4.63 16.57 4.38
N ARG A 458 -3.67 15.96 5.07
CA ARG A 458 -2.32 15.73 4.51
C ARG A 458 -2.31 14.88 3.25
N ALA A 459 -3.04 13.76 3.25
CA ALA A 459 -3.04 12.85 2.12
C ALA A 459 -3.73 13.47 0.89
N ILE A 460 -4.85 14.15 1.08
CA ILE A 460 -5.56 14.82 -0.02
C ILE A 460 -4.77 16.03 -0.54
N ASP A 461 -4.13 16.83 0.34
CA ASP A 461 -3.27 17.93 -0.10
C ASP A 461 -2.14 17.45 -1.00
N ARG A 462 -1.41 16.41 -0.60
CA ARG A 462 -0.33 15.84 -1.42
C ARG A 462 -0.83 15.27 -2.75
N TYR A 463 -2.00 14.66 -2.75
CA TYR A 463 -2.63 14.15 -3.96
C TYR A 463 -3.01 15.29 -4.94
N VAL A 464 -3.64 16.34 -4.43
CA VAL A 464 -4.00 17.52 -5.24
C VAL A 464 -2.74 18.23 -5.73
N ALA A 465 -1.76 18.48 -4.86
CA ALA A 465 -0.49 19.13 -5.21
C ALA A 465 0.29 18.36 -6.29
N TYR A 466 0.32 17.02 -6.23
CA TYR A 466 0.93 16.20 -7.27
C TYR A 466 0.28 16.45 -8.63
N HIS A 467 -1.04 16.46 -8.71
CA HIS A 467 -1.76 16.70 -9.96
C HIS A 467 -1.69 18.16 -10.45
N GLU A 468 -1.60 19.13 -9.55
CA GLU A 468 -1.34 20.54 -9.89
C GLU A 468 0.06 20.71 -10.51
N GLY A 469 1.08 20.07 -9.93
CA GLY A 469 2.44 20.06 -10.46
C GLY A 469 2.55 19.41 -11.84
N MET A 470 1.87 18.30 -12.06
CA MET A 470 1.84 17.61 -13.36
C MET A 470 1.18 18.49 -14.45
N LYS A 471 0.10 19.21 -14.13
CA LYS A 471 -0.54 20.14 -15.08
C LYS A 471 0.35 21.33 -15.43
N ALA A 472 1.05 21.90 -14.44
CA ALA A 472 1.99 22.99 -14.66
C ALA A 472 3.13 22.57 -15.60
N SER A 473 3.69 21.37 -15.40
CA SER A 473 4.74 20.82 -16.27
C SER A 473 4.27 20.56 -17.71
N ALA A 474 3.03 20.08 -17.89
CA ALA A 474 2.44 19.82 -19.21
C ALA A 474 2.05 21.10 -19.96
N GLY A 475 1.79 22.21 -19.27
CA GLY A 475 1.45 23.52 -19.87
C GLY A 475 2.66 24.36 -20.30
N CYS A 476 3.89 23.94 -19.95
CA CYS A 476 5.14 24.61 -20.32
C CYS A 476 5.88 23.95 -21.51
N GLY A 477 5.31 22.93 -22.15
CA GLY A 477 5.85 22.20 -23.30
C GLY A 477 5.06 22.55 -24.60
#